data_3a7fd54383e99ebaac25d74e675f45d5
#
_entry.id   3a7fd54383e99ebaac25d74e675f45d5
#
_cell.length_a   1.000
_cell.length_b   1.000
_cell.length_c   1.000
_cell.angle_alpha   90.00
_cell.angle_beta   90.00
_cell.angle_gamma   90.00
#
_symmetry.space_group_name_H-M   'P 1'
#
loop_
_entity.id
_entity.type
_entity.pdbx_description
1 polymer ?
#
loop_
_entity_poly.entity_id
_entity_poly.type
_entity_poly.pdbx_seq_one_letter_code
_entity_poly.pdbx_strand_id
1 'polypeptide(L)'
;IYVDDDTSRRMWWASLEVIQKDFLSQNYKQGGIWVASPLPAFNDKKFLNQLHGWLWSPEGFPYFQNENAGFLPVNNSEKIKKDFDLVSNYKVLNLCQEDGYEPFLMIITPNFQCILSIVGEKDKKILLMKCDEESLKLSIELMHAKLNQENYEEGVKFRNAINNLG
;
A
#
# COMPACT_ATOMS: atom_id res chain seq x y z
N ILE A 1 3.56 19.17 12.98
CA ILE A 1 2.57 19.07 14.07
C ILE A 1 2.37 17.60 14.41
N TYR A 2 2.59 17.25 15.68
CA TYR A 2 2.35 15.89 16.16
C TYR A 2 0.90 15.71 16.55
N VAL A 3 0.36 14.53 16.26
CA VAL A 3 -1.01 14.14 16.63
C VAL A 3 -1.00 12.81 17.38
N ASP A 4 -2.08 12.51 18.07
CA ASP A 4 -2.25 11.22 18.73
C ASP A 4 -2.50 10.07 17.71
N ASP A 5 -2.47 8.84 18.20
CA ASP A 5 -2.63 7.66 17.34
C ASP A 5 -4.00 7.64 16.64
N ASP A 6 -5.07 7.97 17.33
CA ASP A 6 -6.41 7.96 16.74
C ASP A 6 -6.58 9.03 15.66
N THR A 7 -6.06 10.22 15.90
CA THR A 7 -6.07 11.31 14.93
C THR A 7 -5.25 10.93 13.70
N SER A 8 -4.08 10.33 13.90
CA SER A 8 -3.23 9.90 12.78
C SER A 8 -3.94 8.85 11.90
N ARG A 9 -4.67 7.92 12.48
CA ARG A 9 -5.45 6.94 11.72
C ARG A 9 -6.58 7.58 10.91
N ARG A 10 -7.30 8.52 11.51
CA ARG A 10 -8.34 9.25 10.78
C ARG A 10 -7.77 10.05 9.61
N MET A 11 -6.63 10.69 9.82
CA MET A 11 -5.92 11.42 8.77
C MET A 11 -5.46 10.47 7.65
N TRP A 12 -4.97 9.29 8.00
CA TRP A 12 -4.61 8.25 7.04
C TRP A 12 -5.79 7.88 6.14
N TRP A 13 -6.93 7.55 6.72
CA TRP A 13 -8.12 7.18 5.97
C TRP A 13 -8.65 8.29 5.09
N ALA A 14 -8.67 9.51 5.62
CA ALA A 14 -9.06 10.67 4.84
C ALA A 14 -8.12 10.89 3.64
N SER A 15 -6.83 10.73 3.85
CA SER A 15 -5.83 10.87 2.78
C SER A 15 -6.01 9.79 1.71
N LEU A 16 -6.25 8.54 2.10
CA LEU A 16 -6.53 7.46 1.15
C LEU A 16 -7.78 7.74 0.33
N GLU A 17 -8.81 8.26 0.94
CA GLU A 17 -10.04 8.61 0.24
C GLU A 17 -9.80 9.69 -0.81
N VAL A 18 -9.07 10.74 -0.46
CA VAL A 18 -8.71 11.81 -1.39
C VAL A 18 -7.86 11.26 -2.54
N ILE A 19 -6.85 10.46 -2.23
CA ILE A 19 -5.97 9.86 -3.24
C ILE A 19 -6.81 9.03 -4.23
N GLN A 20 -7.72 8.21 -3.75
CA GLN A 20 -8.54 7.37 -4.61
C GLN A 20 -9.51 8.18 -5.45
N LYS A 21 -10.20 9.13 -4.88
CA LYS A 21 -11.23 9.92 -5.57
C LYS A 21 -10.66 10.96 -6.53
N ASP A 22 -9.67 11.73 -6.08
CA ASP A 22 -9.23 12.92 -6.80
C ASP A 22 -8.07 12.65 -7.75
N PHE A 23 -7.27 11.64 -7.47
CA PHE A 23 -6.07 11.36 -8.26
C PHE A 23 -6.11 10.01 -8.95
N LEU A 24 -6.29 8.94 -8.20
CA LEU A 24 -6.18 7.59 -8.74
C LEU A 24 -7.33 7.27 -9.70
N SER A 25 -8.54 7.73 -9.44
CA SER A 25 -9.70 7.52 -10.31
C SER A 25 -9.50 8.06 -11.73
N GLN A 26 -8.63 9.04 -11.91
CA GLN A 26 -8.30 9.62 -13.20
C GLN A 26 -7.09 8.96 -13.86
N ASN A 27 -6.26 8.27 -13.11
CA ASN A 27 -4.94 7.78 -13.56
C ASN A 27 -4.79 6.26 -13.61
N TYR A 28 -5.65 5.50 -12.93
CA TYR A 28 -5.47 4.05 -12.77
C TYR A 28 -5.50 3.26 -14.08
N LYS A 29 -6.23 3.74 -15.08
CA LYS A 29 -6.37 3.04 -16.38
C LYS A 29 -5.07 2.98 -17.18
N GLN A 30 -4.15 3.85 -16.89
CA GLN A 30 -2.84 3.89 -17.55
C GLN A 30 -1.86 2.88 -16.96
N GLY A 31 -2.31 2.13 -15.95
CA GLY A 31 -1.47 1.21 -15.20
C GLY A 31 -0.66 1.91 -14.14
N GLY A 32 0.14 1.15 -13.44
CA GLY A 32 0.98 1.65 -12.37
C GLY A 32 1.28 0.58 -11.34
N ILE A 33 1.92 1.00 -10.27
CA ILE A 33 2.25 0.14 -9.14
C ILE A 33 1.80 0.77 -7.83
N TRP A 34 1.63 -0.09 -6.82
CA TRP A 34 1.52 0.34 -5.44
C TRP A 34 2.25 -0.62 -4.52
N VAL A 35 2.74 -0.08 -3.40
CA VAL A 35 3.34 -0.84 -2.31
C VAL A 35 2.69 -0.37 -1.02
N ALA A 36 2.23 -1.28 -0.20
CA ALA A 36 1.56 -0.95 1.06
C ALA A 36 1.99 -1.86 2.21
N SER A 37 1.82 -1.38 3.40
CA SER A 37 2.08 -2.09 4.66
C SER A 37 1.30 -1.39 5.79
N PRO A 38 0.80 -2.04 6.79
CA PRO A 38 0.58 -3.49 6.94
C PRO A 38 -0.78 -3.92 6.37
N LEU A 39 -1.57 -2.97 5.89
CA LEU A 39 -2.93 -3.17 5.39
C LEU A 39 -3.01 -2.82 3.91
N PRO A 40 -3.90 -3.49 3.15
CA PRO A 40 -4.19 -3.06 1.78
C PRO A 40 -4.69 -1.62 1.78
N ALA A 41 -4.16 -0.82 0.88
CA ALA A 41 -4.57 0.57 0.74
C ALA A 41 -5.90 0.72 -0.01
N PHE A 42 -6.23 -0.26 -0.86
CA PHE A 42 -7.41 -0.21 -1.73
C PHE A 42 -8.27 -1.44 -1.55
N ASN A 43 -9.57 -1.23 -1.54
CA ASN A 43 -10.57 -2.29 -1.58
C ASN A 43 -11.37 -2.28 -2.89
N ASP A 44 -11.17 -1.28 -3.73
CA ASP A 44 -11.86 -1.17 -5.01
C ASP A 44 -11.17 -2.06 -6.05
N LYS A 45 -11.93 -3.00 -6.59
CA LYS A 45 -11.45 -3.98 -7.58
C LYS A 45 -10.86 -3.33 -8.83
N LYS A 46 -11.36 -2.17 -9.23
CA LYS A 46 -10.84 -1.48 -10.42
C LYS A 46 -9.36 -1.10 -10.26
N PHE A 47 -8.95 -0.66 -9.07
CA PHE A 47 -7.55 -0.34 -8.80
C PHE A 47 -6.71 -1.60 -8.67
N LEU A 48 -7.22 -2.61 -7.96
CA LEU A 48 -6.52 -3.88 -7.78
C LEU A 48 -6.29 -4.62 -9.10
N ASN A 49 -7.18 -4.46 -10.07
CA ASN A 49 -7.06 -5.11 -11.38
C ASN A 49 -6.10 -4.39 -12.32
N GLN A 50 -6.01 -3.08 -12.23
CA GLN A 50 -5.24 -2.27 -13.18
C GLN A 50 -3.84 -1.94 -12.71
N LEU A 51 -3.59 -2.03 -11.41
CA LEU A 51 -2.31 -1.70 -10.81
C LEU A 51 -1.63 -2.98 -10.28
N HIS A 52 -0.32 -3.06 -10.45
CA HIS A 52 0.48 -4.11 -9.81
C HIS A 52 0.78 -3.70 -8.36
N GLY A 53 0.59 -4.62 -7.43
CA GLY A 53 0.75 -4.34 -6.01
C GLY A 53 1.65 -5.30 -5.26
N TRP A 54 2.26 -4.78 -4.20
CA TRP A 54 3.00 -5.54 -3.21
C TRP A 54 2.54 -5.10 -1.83
N LEU A 55 2.11 -6.07 -1.03
CA LEU A 55 1.62 -5.84 0.33
C LEU A 55 2.48 -6.59 1.32
N TRP A 56 3.16 -5.87 2.21
CA TRP A 56 3.76 -6.45 3.40
C TRP A 56 2.72 -6.51 4.50
N SER A 57 2.42 -7.70 4.96
CA SER A 57 1.36 -7.93 5.95
C SER A 57 1.83 -8.92 7.00
N PRO A 58 1.41 -8.77 8.27
CA PRO A 58 1.72 -9.74 9.31
C PRO A 58 1.15 -11.11 8.96
N GLU A 59 1.79 -12.16 9.45
CA GLU A 59 1.32 -13.52 9.25
C GLU A 59 -0.13 -13.67 9.75
N GLY A 60 -0.93 -14.37 8.95
CA GLY A 60 -2.37 -14.52 9.22
C GLY A 60 -3.25 -13.35 8.80
N PHE A 61 -2.66 -12.22 8.52
CA PHE A 61 -3.32 -11.09 7.87
C PHE A 61 -3.18 -11.23 6.34
N PRO A 62 -4.04 -10.75 5.51
CA PRO A 62 -5.24 -9.94 5.73
C PRO A 62 -6.51 -10.76 5.72
N TYR A 63 -6.44 -11.99 6.15
CA TYR A 63 -7.59 -12.87 6.05
C TYR A 63 -8.75 -12.43 6.96
N PHE A 64 -8.72 -11.14 7.27
CA PHE A 64 -9.86 -10.39 7.77
C PHE A 64 -10.36 -10.89 9.12
N GLN A 65 -9.44 -11.43 9.90
CA GLN A 65 -9.70 -11.85 11.26
C GLN A 65 -9.86 -10.67 12.22
N ASN A 66 -9.48 -9.49 11.78
CA ASN A 66 -9.53 -8.32 12.62
C ASN A 66 -10.76 -7.47 12.27
N GLU A 67 -11.81 -7.62 13.03
CA GLU A 67 -13.03 -6.85 12.93
C GLU A 67 -12.78 -5.33 12.99
N ASN A 68 -11.70 -4.93 13.67
CA ASN A 68 -11.31 -3.54 13.84
C ASN A 68 -10.59 -2.96 12.62
N ALA A 69 -10.24 -3.77 11.63
CA ALA A 69 -9.64 -3.28 10.41
C ALA A 69 -10.63 -2.46 9.56
N GLY A 70 -11.92 -2.56 9.85
CA GLY A 70 -12.95 -1.67 9.28
C GLY A 70 -13.19 -1.82 7.79
N PHE A 71 -12.58 -2.82 7.15
CA PHE A 71 -12.63 -2.94 5.71
C PHE A 71 -13.73 -3.83 5.20
N LEU A 72 -14.06 -4.90 5.94
CA LEU A 72 -14.89 -5.93 5.37
C LEU A 72 -15.71 -6.62 6.46
N PRO A 73 -17.00 -6.93 6.17
CA PRO A 73 -17.81 -7.71 7.09
C PRO A 73 -17.21 -9.10 7.30
N VAL A 74 -17.08 -9.53 8.53
CA VAL A 74 -16.53 -10.83 8.93
C VAL A 74 -17.23 -12.01 8.22
N ASN A 75 -18.51 -11.84 7.93
CA ASN A 75 -19.35 -12.90 7.34
C ASN A 75 -18.98 -13.23 5.88
N ASN A 76 -18.12 -12.43 5.26
CA ASN A 76 -17.73 -12.62 3.85
C ASN A 76 -16.23 -12.91 3.68
N SER A 77 -15.52 -13.28 4.76
CA SER A 77 -14.07 -13.47 4.73
C SER A 77 -13.60 -14.47 3.66
N GLU A 78 -14.29 -15.61 3.51
CA GLU A 78 -13.93 -16.61 2.50
C GLU A 78 -14.21 -16.14 1.07
N LYS A 79 -15.34 -15.48 0.87
CA LYS A 79 -15.71 -14.92 -0.43
C LYS A 79 -14.76 -13.82 -0.83
N ILE A 80 -14.38 -12.99 0.12
CA ILE A 80 -13.43 -11.90 -0.08
C ILE A 80 -12.05 -12.44 -0.41
N LYS A 81 -11.58 -13.47 0.30
CA LYS A 81 -10.34 -14.16 0.00
C LYS A 81 -10.33 -14.69 -1.43
N LYS A 82 -11.41 -15.39 -1.85
CA LYS A 82 -11.56 -15.86 -3.23
C LYS A 82 -11.57 -14.72 -4.24
N ASP A 83 -12.29 -13.64 -3.93
CA ASP A 83 -12.35 -12.47 -4.80
C ASP A 83 -10.97 -11.80 -4.92
N PHE A 84 -10.22 -11.72 -3.83
CA PHE A 84 -8.85 -11.21 -3.85
C PHE A 84 -7.91 -12.13 -4.63
N ASP A 85 -7.98 -13.44 -4.42
CA ASP A 85 -7.14 -14.39 -5.13
C ASP A 85 -7.43 -14.45 -6.64
N LEU A 86 -8.69 -14.25 -7.04
CA LEU A 86 -9.13 -14.30 -8.43
C LEU A 86 -8.85 -13.02 -9.22
N VAL A 87 -8.69 -11.89 -8.54
CA VAL A 87 -8.64 -10.56 -9.17
C VAL A 87 -7.31 -9.87 -8.98
N SER A 88 -6.40 -10.45 -8.19
CA SER A 88 -5.25 -9.72 -7.71
C SER A 88 -4.08 -9.72 -8.67
N ASN A 89 -3.71 -8.53 -9.10
CA ASN A 89 -2.39 -8.24 -9.61
C ASN A 89 -1.42 -7.86 -8.47
N TYR A 90 -1.61 -8.42 -7.26
CA TYR A 90 -0.72 -8.09 -6.16
C TYR A 90 -0.24 -9.32 -5.40
N LYS A 91 0.94 -9.17 -4.82
CA LYS A 91 1.60 -10.19 -4.02
C LYS A 91 1.60 -9.79 -2.55
N VAL A 92 1.21 -10.73 -1.69
CA VAL A 92 1.30 -10.55 -0.25
C VAL A 92 2.62 -11.13 0.24
N LEU A 93 3.36 -10.34 1.01
CA LEU A 93 4.65 -10.69 1.59
C LEU A 93 4.54 -10.63 3.11
N ASN A 94 5.35 -11.43 3.80
CA ASN A 94 5.33 -11.45 5.25
C ASN A 94 6.04 -10.22 5.83
N LEU A 95 5.35 -9.49 6.70
CA LEU A 95 5.90 -8.34 7.41
C LEU A 95 6.59 -8.82 8.69
N CYS A 96 7.89 -8.54 8.81
CA CYS A 96 8.65 -8.83 10.01
C CYS A 96 8.36 -7.80 11.11
N GLN A 97 8.38 -8.24 12.37
CA GLN A 97 8.18 -7.32 13.51
C GLN A 97 9.17 -6.15 13.52
N GLU A 98 10.38 -6.40 13.04
CA GLU A 98 11.46 -5.42 12.97
C GLU A 98 11.15 -4.24 12.05
N ASP A 99 10.29 -4.47 11.04
CA ASP A 99 9.89 -3.44 10.08
C ASP A 99 8.81 -2.49 10.62
N GLY A 100 8.22 -2.83 11.78
CA GLY A 100 7.16 -2.06 12.39
C GLY A 100 5.79 -2.26 11.70
N TYR A 101 4.78 -1.67 12.29
CA TYR A 101 3.39 -1.78 11.82
C TYR A 101 2.80 -0.42 11.44
N GLU A 102 3.63 0.59 11.28
CA GLU A 102 3.14 1.90 10.87
C GLU A 102 2.68 1.89 9.41
N PRO A 103 1.53 2.51 9.11
CA PRO A 103 1.00 2.52 7.75
C PRO A 103 1.93 3.19 6.76
N PHE A 104 2.07 2.55 5.61
CA PHE A 104 2.86 3.04 4.49
C PHE A 104 2.14 2.72 3.18
N LEU A 105 2.18 3.66 2.25
CA LEU A 105 1.68 3.48 0.89
C LEU A 105 2.59 4.24 -0.07
N MET A 106 2.97 3.58 -1.15
CA MET A 106 3.59 4.22 -2.30
C MET A 106 2.75 3.88 -3.53
N ILE A 107 2.37 4.89 -4.31
CA ILE A 107 1.66 4.74 -5.57
C ILE A 107 2.45 5.44 -6.65
N ILE A 108 2.63 4.76 -7.78
CA ILE A 108 3.25 5.35 -8.96
C ILE A 108 2.42 4.99 -10.19
N THR A 109 1.89 6.01 -10.85
CA THR A 109 1.27 5.92 -12.17
C THR A 109 2.00 6.89 -13.11
N PRO A 110 1.80 6.82 -14.43
CA PRO A 110 2.47 7.75 -15.34
C PRO A 110 2.26 9.23 -15.03
N ASN A 111 1.12 9.60 -14.47
CA ASN A 111 0.76 11.01 -14.23
C ASN A 111 0.54 11.36 -12.76
N PHE A 112 0.68 10.40 -11.87
CA PHE A 112 0.51 10.65 -10.43
C PHE A 112 1.42 9.74 -9.63
N GLN A 113 2.09 10.31 -8.64
CA GLN A 113 2.97 9.58 -7.74
C GLN A 113 2.89 10.17 -6.32
N CYS A 114 2.90 9.30 -5.34
CA CYS A 114 2.75 9.70 -3.95
C CYS A 114 3.30 8.64 -3.00
N ILE A 115 3.93 9.13 -1.92
CA ILE A 115 4.27 8.31 -0.75
C ILE A 115 3.47 8.87 0.42
N LEU A 116 2.75 8.01 1.12
CA LEU A 116 2.00 8.33 2.31
C LEU A 116 2.47 7.44 3.44
N SER A 117 2.82 8.01 4.58
CA SER A 117 3.24 7.23 5.74
C SER A 117 2.89 7.93 7.05
N ILE A 118 2.77 7.12 8.10
CA ILE A 118 2.70 7.64 9.47
C ILE A 118 3.99 7.25 10.15
N VAL A 119 4.64 8.21 10.79
CA VAL A 119 5.88 8.00 11.54
C VAL A 119 5.77 8.63 12.92
N GLY A 120 6.60 8.17 13.85
CA GLY A 120 6.69 8.73 15.18
C GLY A 120 6.41 7.71 16.29
N GLU A 121 6.50 8.19 17.52
CA GLU A 121 6.25 7.40 18.71
C GLU A 121 4.76 7.39 19.07
N LYS A 122 4.39 6.58 20.07
CA LYS A 122 3.01 6.51 20.56
C LYS A 122 2.49 7.90 20.92
N ASP A 123 1.31 8.23 20.42
CA ASP A 123 0.62 9.51 20.62
C ASP A 123 1.42 10.76 20.20
N LYS A 124 2.53 10.55 19.46
CA LYS A 124 3.31 11.61 18.82
C LYS A 124 3.58 11.23 17.37
N LYS A 125 2.52 11.25 16.58
CA LYS A 125 2.56 10.80 15.17
C LYS A 125 2.59 11.99 14.21
N ILE A 126 3.21 11.75 13.07
CA ILE A 126 3.18 12.66 11.92
C ILE A 126 2.72 11.87 10.72
N LEU A 127 1.72 12.39 10.01
CA LEU A 127 1.37 11.92 8.69
C LEU A 127 2.25 12.64 7.66
N LEU A 128 2.99 11.88 6.88
CA LEU A 128 3.84 12.39 5.82
C LEU A 128 3.25 12.06 4.46
N MET A 129 3.16 13.04 3.59
CA MET A 129 2.82 12.85 2.19
C MET A 129 3.90 13.51 1.34
N LYS A 130 4.53 12.74 0.44
CA LYS A 130 5.60 13.20 -0.43
C LYS A 130 5.32 12.81 -1.86
N CYS A 131 5.48 13.77 -2.75
CA CYS A 131 5.28 13.56 -4.19
C CYS A 131 6.51 13.99 -5.00
N ASP A 132 7.58 14.35 -4.33
CA ASP A 132 8.82 14.78 -4.97
C ASP A 132 9.63 13.60 -5.52
N GLU A 133 10.35 13.88 -6.59
CA GLU A 133 11.11 12.89 -7.33
C GLU A 133 12.21 12.22 -6.49
N GLU A 134 12.89 12.99 -5.65
CA GLU A 134 13.98 12.50 -4.82
C GLU A 134 13.50 11.47 -3.80
N SER A 135 12.43 11.81 -3.06
CA SER A 135 11.82 10.90 -2.10
C SER A 135 11.31 9.63 -2.77
N LEU A 136 10.74 9.75 -3.97
CA LEU A 136 10.28 8.61 -4.73
C LEU A 136 11.42 7.70 -5.16
N LYS A 137 12.48 8.24 -5.74
CA LYS A 137 13.66 7.46 -6.16
C LYS A 137 14.24 6.70 -4.99
N LEU A 138 14.41 7.35 -3.85
CA LEU A 138 14.93 6.71 -2.65
C LEU A 138 14.01 5.56 -2.20
N SER A 139 12.72 5.79 -2.17
CA SER A 139 11.75 4.77 -1.77
C SER A 139 11.70 3.59 -2.73
N ILE A 140 11.79 3.84 -4.03
CA ILE A 140 11.88 2.79 -5.05
C ILE A 140 13.11 1.91 -4.81
N GLU A 141 14.27 2.50 -4.58
CA GLU A 141 15.51 1.75 -4.33
C GLU A 141 15.42 0.92 -3.04
N LEU A 142 14.86 1.48 -1.98
CA LEU A 142 14.65 0.75 -0.73
C LEU A 142 13.68 -0.42 -0.89
N MET A 143 12.57 -0.21 -1.58
CA MET A 143 11.58 -1.26 -1.83
C MET A 143 12.14 -2.35 -2.74
N HIS A 144 12.87 -1.98 -3.78
CA HIS A 144 13.52 -2.93 -4.68
C HIS A 144 14.54 -3.80 -3.94
N ALA A 145 15.37 -3.19 -3.11
CA ALA A 145 16.34 -3.91 -2.29
C ALA A 145 15.66 -4.90 -1.34
N LYS A 146 14.60 -4.46 -0.67
CA LYS A 146 13.82 -5.30 0.24
C LYS A 146 13.16 -6.48 -0.49
N LEU A 147 12.56 -6.24 -1.63
CA LEU A 147 11.94 -7.28 -2.46
C LEU A 147 12.98 -8.29 -2.96
N ASN A 148 14.11 -7.83 -3.48
CA ASN A 148 15.18 -8.71 -3.93
C ASN A 148 15.71 -9.62 -2.82
N GLN A 149 15.82 -9.11 -1.60
CA GLN A 149 16.29 -9.87 -0.46
C GLN A 149 15.31 -10.95 -0.05
N GLU A 150 14.01 -10.65 -0.09
CA GLU A 150 12.96 -11.57 0.35
C GLU A 150 12.50 -12.51 -0.76
N ASN A 151 12.41 -12.01 -1.99
CA ASN A 151 11.95 -12.77 -3.15
C ASN A 151 12.50 -12.12 -4.42
N TYR A 152 13.53 -12.72 -4.98
CA TYR A 152 14.22 -12.20 -6.17
C TYR A 152 13.29 -12.02 -7.37
N GLU A 153 12.38 -12.96 -7.60
CA GLU A 153 11.43 -12.87 -8.72
C GLU A 153 10.52 -11.65 -8.59
N GLU A 154 10.05 -11.37 -7.39
CA GLU A 154 9.22 -10.19 -7.13
C GLU A 154 10.02 -8.91 -7.27
N GLY A 155 11.29 -8.90 -6.88
CA GLY A 155 12.19 -7.78 -7.12
C GLY A 155 12.36 -7.47 -8.60
N VAL A 156 12.52 -8.49 -9.45
CA VAL A 156 12.60 -8.34 -10.90
C VAL A 156 11.28 -7.78 -11.45
N LYS A 157 10.14 -8.31 -11.03
CA LYS A 157 8.83 -7.81 -11.46
C LYS A 157 8.63 -6.35 -11.09
N PHE A 158 9.00 -5.97 -9.89
CA PHE A 158 8.93 -4.59 -9.41
C PHE A 158 9.77 -3.65 -10.28
N ARG A 159 11.04 -4.00 -10.54
CA ARG A 159 11.93 -3.19 -11.38
C ARG A 159 11.38 -3.05 -12.80
N ASN A 160 10.89 -4.14 -13.38
CA ASN A 160 10.31 -4.12 -14.72
C ASN A 160 9.05 -3.23 -14.77
N ALA A 161 8.19 -3.31 -13.74
CA ALA A 161 7.01 -2.47 -13.66
C ALA A 161 7.37 -0.98 -13.58
N ILE A 162 8.37 -0.63 -12.79
CA ILE A 162 8.89 0.75 -12.70
C ILE A 162 9.42 1.22 -14.06
N ASN A 163 10.23 0.41 -14.72
CA ASN A 163 10.82 0.76 -16.02
C ASN A 163 9.76 0.97 -17.11
N ASN A 164 8.65 0.23 -17.04
CA ASN A 164 7.54 0.34 -17.99
C ASN A 164 6.68 1.58 -17.80
N LEU A 165 6.79 2.25 -16.67
CA LEU A 165 6.08 3.50 -16.42
C LEU A 165 6.77 4.73 -17.03
N GLY A 166 7.95 4.53 -17.55
CA GLY A 166 8.77 5.63 -18.08
C GLY A 166 9.58 6.29 -17.01
#